data_550ff321f73c6afb03e128e865eaff19
#
_entry.id   550ff321f73c6afb03e128e865eaff19
#
_cell.length_a   1.000
_cell.length_b   1.000
_cell.length_c   1.000
_cell.angle_alpha   90.00
_cell.angle_beta   90.00
_cell.angle_gamma   90.00
#
_symmetry.space_group_name_H-M   'P 1'
#
loop_
_entity.id
_entity.type
_entity.pdbx_description
1 polymer ?
#
loop_
_entity_poly.entity_id
_entity_poly.type
_entity_poly.pdbx_seq_one_letter_code
_entity_poly.pdbx_strand_id
1 'polypeptide(L)'
;MINKKQLSYKDISEETGVSISTISRFYNRGYVSKKTKEKIQRVVKEKEYYPNHGARLIRGRDNSVFIIMPIWAQNLYASIVSGISIACVKSGRKVNTTYSGPSTKEYIETLRYVMSWKPTAIVVFIPQYDKELFDFIRKIEDMAVIIYGHQVENCNWIKPDITKGFFDLTTKVVNNSKFSERKSIFVTDERLSESQAIERRQGYERACIENNWEIHEFKLNSKKEIYDVIKLHNYMKEHKIKNVICSTHEVFVSLALILGTREYFFTDIGYQSIYDNIKKYTAKIFIDYPNIGFKIENMITVYKEHRETVSKIIPIEIVDPNRK
;
A
#
# COMPACT_ATOMS: atom_id res chain seq x y z
N MET A 1 -24.25 27.60 -25.48
CA MET A 1 -24.09 27.06 -24.12
C MET A 1 -24.19 28.23 -23.14
N ILE A 2 -25.25 28.33 -22.35
CA ILE A 2 -25.45 29.39 -21.36
C ILE A 2 -24.46 29.14 -20.24
N ASN A 3 -23.47 30.04 -20.06
CA ASN A 3 -22.49 29.99 -18.99
C ASN A 3 -23.24 30.24 -17.67
N LYS A 4 -23.74 29.18 -16.98
CA LYS A 4 -24.40 29.30 -15.68
C LYS A 4 -23.34 29.80 -14.69
N LYS A 5 -23.43 31.06 -14.26
CA LYS A 5 -22.57 31.68 -13.26
C LYS A 5 -22.50 30.78 -12.05
N GLN A 6 -21.31 30.30 -11.70
CA GLN A 6 -21.11 29.46 -10.53
C GLN A 6 -21.44 30.26 -9.26
N LEU A 7 -22.40 29.81 -8.48
CA LEU A 7 -22.82 30.46 -7.23
C LEU A 7 -21.66 30.53 -6.23
N SER A 8 -21.61 31.58 -5.44
CA SER A 8 -20.62 31.83 -4.39
C SER A 8 -21.24 31.84 -2.98
N TYR A 9 -20.42 31.88 -1.95
CA TYR A 9 -20.92 32.12 -0.58
C TYR A 9 -21.70 33.45 -0.46
N LYS A 10 -21.37 34.43 -1.28
CA LYS A 10 -22.07 35.70 -1.32
C LYS A 10 -23.51 35.51 -1.83
N ASP A 11 -23.68 34.77 -2.90
CA ASP A 11 -25.02 34.48 -3.46
C ASP A 11 -25.88 33.68 -2.46
N ILE A 12 -25.28 32.68 -1.76
CA ILE A 12 -25.99 31.96 -0.70
C ILE A 12 -26.33 32.85 0.51
N SER A 13 -25.43 33.81 0.85
CA SER A 13 -25.66 34.79 1.91
C SER A 13 -26.85 35.70 1.61
N GLU A 14 -26.92 36.18 0.38
CA GLU A 14 -28.03 37.03 -0.11
C GLU A 14 -29.35 36.28 -0.08
N GLU A 15 -29.42 35.04 -0.54
CA GLU A 15 -30.63 34.21 -0.56
C GLU A 15 -31.08 33.74 0.83
N THR A 16 -30.13 33.45 1.71
CA THR A 16 -30.46 32.96 3.08
C THR A 16 -30.56 34.05 4.11
N GLY A 17 -30.02 35.24 3.87
CA GLY A 17 -29.83 36.27 4.90
C GLY A 17 -28.87 35.86 6.03
N VAL A 18 -28.04 34.84 5.78
CA VAL A 18 -27.05 34.33 6.74
C VAL A 18 -25.68 34.88 6.37
N SER A 19 -24.91 35.37 7.34
CA SER A 19 -23.58 35.92 7.06
C SER A 19 -22.65 34.92 6.41
N ILE A 20 -21.76 35.40 5.52
CA ILE A 20 -20.73 34.58 4.85
C ILE A 20 -19.88 33.77 5.85
N SER A 21 -19.56 34.38 7.00
CA SER A 21 -18.82 33.70 8.06
C SER A 21 -19.58 32.51 8.67
N THR A 22 -20.90 32.62 8.80
CA THR A 22 -21.77 31.54 9.30
C THR A 22 -21.92 30.45 8.26
N ILE A 23 -22.04 30.78 6.98
CA ILE A 23 -22.04 29.83 5.86
C ILE A 23 -20.70 29.08 5.81
N SER A 24 -19.59 29.81 5.97
CA SER A 24 -18.25 29.21 6.05
C SER A 24 -18.13 28.24 7.23
N ARG A 25 -18.65 28.57 8.42
CA ARG A 25 -18.69 27.66 9.58
C ARG A 25 -19.52 26.40 9.29
N PHE A 26 -20.67 26.55 8.65
CA PHE A 26 -21.52 25.41 8.27
C PHE A 26 -20.75 24.40 7.42
N TYR A 27 -20.01 24.85 6.41
CA TYR A 27 -19.21 23.97 5.54
C TYR A 27 -17.94 23.44 6.20
N ASN A 28 -17.39 24.14 7.20
CA ASN A 28 -16.19 23.74 7.95
C ASN A 28 -16.50 23.01 9.27
N ARG A 29 -17.73 22.45 9.41
CA ARG A 29 -18.18 21.70 10.59
C ARG A 29 -18.11 22.49 11.91
N GLY A 30 -18.07 23.82 11.85
CA GLY A 30 -18.19 24.68 13.03
C GLY A 30 -19.64 24.74 13.53
N TYR A 31 -19.81 25.20 14.75
CA TYR A 31 -21.15 25.34 15.36
C TYR A 31 -22.02 26.31 14.56
N VAL A 32 -23.20 25.85 14.16
CA VAL A 32 -24.28 26.62 13.55
C VAL A 32 -25.60 26.11 14.11
N SER A 33 -26.49 27.03 14.50
CA SER A 33 -27.79 26.66 15.08
C SER A 33 -28.61 25.78 14.11
N LYS A 34 -29.45 24.89 14.65
CA LYS A 34 -30.28 23.96 13.83
C LYS A 34 -31.12 24.70 12.81
N LYS A 35 -31.79 25.81 13.22
CA LYS A 35 -32.60 26.63 12.31
C LYS A 35 -31.80 27.25 11.17
N THR A 36 -30.59 27.72 11.44
CA THR A 36 -29.69 28.30 10.42
C THR A 36 -29.14 27.23 9.49
N LYS A 37 -28.83 26.04 10.02
CA LYS A 37 -28.38 24.91 9.24
C LYS A 37 -29.44 24.45 8.23
N GLU A 38 -30.68 24.30 8.68
CA GLU A 38 -31.81 23.93 7.82
C GLU A 38 -32.06 24.96 6.72
N LYS A 39 -31.96 26.25 7.03
CA LYS A 39 -32.10 27.36 6.08
C LYS A 39 -31.03 27.30 4.99
N ILE A 40 -29.77 27.10 5.37
CA ILE A 40 -28.66 26.97 4.41
C ILE A 40 -28.85 25.71 3.55
N GLN A 41 -29.15 24.55 4.16
CA GLN A 41 -29.34 23.30 3.46
C GLN A 41 -30.45 23.35 2.39
N ARG A 42 -31.56 24.04 2.69
CA ARG A 42 -32.66 24.22 1.75
C ARG A 42 -32.19 24.95 0.48
N VAL A 43 -31.58 26.13 0.64
CA VAL A 43 -31.13 26.94 -0.50
C VAL A 43 -30.01 26.23 -1.28
N VAL A 44 -29.10 25.59 -0.59
CA VAL A 44 -28.02 24.77 -1.22
C VAL A 44 -28.60 23.66 -2.07
N LYS A 45 -29.64 22.95 -1.58
CA LYS A 45 -30.31 21.89 -2.32
C LYS A 45 -31.12 22.43 -3.52
N GLU A 46 -31.88 23.52 -3.31
CA GLU A 46 -32.70 24.16 -4.37
C GLU A 46 -31.84 24.70 -5.50
N LYS A 47 -30.68 25.24 -5.19
CA LYS A 47 -29.74 25.85 -6.16
C LYS A 47 -28.68 24.89 -6.68
N GLU A 48 -28.66 23.63 -6.21
CA GLU A 48 -27.63 22.65 -6.53
C GLU A 48 -26.20 23.20 -6.31
N TYR A 49 -26.03 23.95 -5.21
CA TYR A 49 -24.78 24.65 -4.93
C TYR A 49 -23.73 23.71 -4.37
N TYR A 50 -22.55 23.71 -4.99
CA TYR A 50 -21.35 23.04 -4.51
C TYR A 50 -20.26 24.05 -4.21
N PRO A 51 -19.69 24.06 -2.97
CA PRO A 51 -18.62 25.00 -2.61
C PRO A 51 -17.40 24.83 -3.50
N ASN A 52 -16.85 25.94 -3.98
CA ASN A 52 -15.58 25.91 -4.71
C ASN A 52 -14.44 25.51 -3.76
N HIS A 53 -13.81 24.37 -4.03
CA HIS A 53 -12.69 23.87 -3.22
C HIS A 53 -11.52 24.86 -3.19
N GLY A 54 -11.18 25.51 -4.29
CA GLY A 54 -10.13 26.52 -4.35
C GLY A 54 -10.35 27.69 -3.39
N ALA A 55 -11.61 28.17 -3.28
CA ALA A 55 -11.97 29.24 -2.33
C ALA A 55 -11.90 28.80 -0.85
N ARG A 56 -12.07 27.51 -0.58
CA ARG A 56 -11.92 26.94 0.79
C ARG A 56 -10.45 26.82 1.21
N LEU A 57 -9.55 26.53 0.28
CA LEU A 57 -8.10 26.40 0.51
C LEU A 57 -7.44 27.71 0.94
N ILE A 58 -8.05 28.87 0.63
CA ILE A 58 -7.58 30.20 1.07
C ILE A 58 -7.66 30.34 2.63
N ARG A 59 -8.55 29.58 3.28
CA ARG A 59 -8.84 29.70 4.72
C ARG A 59 -8.34 28.56 5.59
N GLY A 60 -7.64 27.57 5.02
CA GLY A 60 -7.12 26.45 5.80
C GLY A 60 -6.80 25.23 4.96
N ARG A 61 -6.41 24.13 5.63
CA ARG A 61 -6.14 22.84 4.96
C ARG A 61 -7.45 22.11 4.66
N ASP A 62 -7.48 21.44 3.53
CA ASP A 62 -8.56 20.49 3.26
C ASP A 62 -8.41 19.25 4.16
N ASN A 63 -9.53 18.74 4.69
CA ASN A 63 -9.51 17.51 5.50
C ASN A 63 -9.46 16.27 4.59
N SER A 64 -8.44 16.22 3.74
CA SER A 64 -8.20 15.14 2.78
C SER A 64 -6.85 14.50 2.99
N VAL A 65 -6.76 13.25 2.56
CA VAL A 65 -5.54 12.47 2.44
C VAL A 65 -5.35 12.16 0.96
N PHE A 66 -4.17 12.47 0.44
CA PHE A 66 -3.80 12.08 -0.92
C PHE A 66 -2.90 10.84 -0.87
N ILE A 67 -3.18 9.92 -1.77
CA ILE A 67 -2.37 8.72 -1.97
C ILE A 67 -1.66 8.87 -3.31
N ILE A 68 -0.33 8.81 -3.31
CA ILE A 68 0.50 8.82 -4.52
C ILE A 68 1.07 7.42 -4.72
N MET A 69 0.87 6.84 -5.90
CA MET A 69 1.38 5.53 -6.25
C MET A 69 1.76 5.46 -7.73
N PRO A 70 2.63 4.51 -8.12
CA PRO A 70 2.91 4.30 -9.54
C PRO A 70 1.68 3.73 -10.25
N ILE A 71 1.44 4.18 -11.47
CA ILE A 71 0.25 3.79 -12.25
C ILE A 71 0.14 2.28 -12.47
N TRP A 72 1.27 1.57 -12.62
CA TRP A 72 1.31 0.11 -12.85
C TRP A 72 1.11 -0.73 -11.57
N ALA A 73 1.14 -0.12 -10.38
CA ALA A 73 1.07 -0.84 -9.11
C ALA A 73 -0.30 -0.77 -8.42
N GLN A 74 -1.35 -0.37 -9.12
CA GLN A 74 -2.70 -0.21 -8.55
C GLN A 74 -3.19 -1.47 -7.84
N ASN A 75 -3.11 -2.62 -8.52
CA ASN A 75 -3.58 -3.89 -7.98
C ASN A 75 -2.77 -4.32 -6.76
N LEU A 76 -1.47 -4.02 -6.77
CA LEU A 76 -0.55 -4.38 -5.68
C LEU A 76 -0.93 -3.68 -4.36
N TYR A 77 -1.37 -2.43 -4.43
CA TYR A 77 -1.67 -1.62 -3.24
C TYR A 77 -3.17 -1.48 -2.95
N ALA A 78 -4.05 -2.07 -3.77
CA ALA A 78 -5.51 -1.91 -3.66
C ALA A 78 -6.07 -2.20 -2.26
N SER A 79 -5.62 -3.27 -1.61
CA SER A 79 -6.09 -3.65 -0.27
C SER A 79 -5.63 -2.67 0.81
N ILE A 80 -4.42 -2.11 0.70
CA ILE A 80 -3.93 -1.07 1.62
C ILE A 80 -4.73 0.22 1.43
N VAL A 81 -4.92 0.64 0.18
CA VAL A 81 -5.73 1.82 -0.17
C VAL A 81 -7.16 1.69 0.33
N SER A 82 -7.76 0.51 0.20
CA SER A 82 -9.09 0.22 0.78
C SER A 82 -9.10 0.41 2.30
N GLY A 83 -8.10 -0.13 3.00
CA GLY A 83 -7.95 0.06 4.44
C GLY A 83 -7.79 1.52 4.85
N ILE A 84 -6.95 2.29 4.14
CA ILE A 84 -6.78 3.74 4.34
C ILE A 84 -8.13 4.45 4.14
N SER A 85 -8.84 4.13 3.05
CA SER A 85 -10.10 4.79 2.70
C SER A 85 -11.17 4.55 3.78
N ILE A 86 -11.33 3.31 4.23
CA ILE A 86 -12.28 2.96 5.30
C ILE A 86 -11.94 3.69 6.60
N ALA A 87 -10.68 3.70 7.00
CA ALA A 87 -10.23 4.37 8.21
C ALA A 87 -10.41 5.90 8.13
N CYS A 88 -10.05 6.50 7.00
CA CYS A 88 -10.21 7.94 6.76
C CYS A 88 -11.68 8.38 6.76
N VAL A 89 -12.59 7.58 6.20
CA VAL A 89 -14.04 7.86 6.26
C VAL A 89 -14.53 7.91 7.70
N LYS A 90 -14.11 6.97 8.55
CA LYS A 90 -14.44 6.97 9.98
C LYS A 90 -13.92 8.22 10.70
N SER A 91 -12.75 8.72 10.33
CA SER A 91 -12.15 9.94 10.86
C SER A 91 -12.65 11.22 10.16
N GLY A 92 -13.63 11.09 9.25
CA GLY A 92 -14.21 12.21 8.49
C GLY A 92 -13.27 12.85 7.50
N ARG A 93 -12.23 12.14 7.01
CA ARG A 93 -11.31 12.57 5.97
C ARG A 93 -11.75 12.03 4.61
N LYS A 94 -11.46 12.79 3.55
CA LYS A 94 -11.61 12.33 2.17
C LYS A 94 -10.31 11.75 1.67
N VAL A 95 -10.37 10.71 0.86
CA VAL A 95 -9.19 10.11 0.22
C VAL A 95 -9.23 10.38 -1.27
N ASN A 96 -8.10 10.83 -1.80
CA ASN A 96 -7.89 11.05 -3.22
C ASN A 96 -6.65 10.25 -3.65
N THR A 97 -6.74 9.53 -4.76
CA THR A 97 -5.61 8.80 -5.32
C THR A 97 -5.08 9.52 -6.55
N THR A 98 -3.78 9.69 -6.60
CA THR A 98 -3.06 10.33 -7.71
C THR A 98 -1.93 9.40 -8.15
N TYR A 99 -1.72 9.30 -9.44
CA TYR A 99 -0.69 8.44 -10.00
C TYR A 99 0.54 9.23 -10.39
N SER A 100 1.71 8.62 -10.20
CA SER A 100 3.00 9.13 -10.67
C SER A 100 3.57 8.23 -11.76
N GLY A 101 4.37 8.81 -12.65
CA GLY A 101 5.28 8.05 -13.51
C GLY A 101 6.45 7.43 -12.74
N PRO A 102 7.38 6.73 -13.43
CA PRO A 102 8.42 5.93 -12.77
C PRO A 102 9.60 6.74 -12.22
N SER A 103 9.83 7.96 -12.71
CA SER A 103 11.02 8.72 -12.37
C SER A 103 10.88 9.56 -11.10
N THR A 104 12.00 9.82 -10.43
CA THR A 104 12.11 10.74 -9.29
C THR A 104 11.48 12.09 -9.58
N LYS A 105 11.76 12.64 -10.76
CA LYS A 105 11.23 13.93 -11.21
C LYS A 105 9.71 13.95 -11.24
N GLU A 106 9.09 12.92 -11.82
CA GLU A 106 7.63 12.79 -11.89
C GLU A 106 7.00 12.65 -10.50
N TYR A 107 7.63 11.91 -9.58
CA TYR A 107 7.19 11.84 -8.19
C TYR A 107 7.25 13.20 -7.50
N ILE A 108 8.33 13.96 -7.66
CA ILE A 108 8.48 15.30 -7.08
C ILE A 108 7.45 16.27 -7.66
N GLU A 109 7.21 16.22 -8.97
CA GLU A 109 6.17 17.04 -9.63
C GLU A 109 4.77 16.67 -9.12
N THR A 110 4.48 15.38 -8.96
CA THR A 110 3.21 14.91 -8.39
C THR A 110 3.05 15.34 -6.93
N LEU A 111 4.11 15.26 -6.12
CA LEU A 111 4.09 15.76 -4.75
C LEU A 111 3.80 17.26 -4.71
N ARG A 112 4.48 18.08 -5.52
CA ARG A 112 4.24 19.52 -5.60
C ARG A 112 2.81 19.84 -6.00
N TYR A 113 2.27 19.12 -7.00
CA TYR A 113 0.87 19.24 -7.41
C TYR A 113 -0.07 18.93 -6.23
N VAL A 114 0.12 17.81 -5.54
CA VAL A 114 -0.72 17.41 -4.41
C VAL A 114 -0.59 18.41 -3.25
N MET A 115 0.63 18.89 -2.96
CA MET A 115 0.86 19.92 -1.91
C MET A 115 0.11 21.21 -2.19
N SER A 116 -0.10 21.58 -3.45
CA SER A 116 -0.88 22.77 -3.81
C SER A 116 -2.35 22.69 -3.36
N TRP A 117 -2.89 21.50 -3.18
CA TRP A 117 -4.23 21.25 -2.60
C TRP A 117 -4.26 21.38 -1.08
N LYS A 118 -3.13 21.59 -0.41
CA LYS A 118 -3.00 21.71 1.05
C LYS A 118 -3.71 20.58 1.82
N PRO A 119 -3.47 19.30 1.51
CA PRO A 119 -4.11 18.20 2.20
C PRO A 119 -3.67 18.11 3.66
N THR A 120 -4.40 17.33 4.46
CA THR A 120 -3.98 16.98 5.82
C THR A 120 -2.74 16.09 5.81
N ALA A 121 -2.68 15.14 4.88
CA ALA A 121 -1.56 14.21 4.75
C ALA A 121 -1.42 13.69 3.32
N ILE A 122 -0.22 13.18 3.03
CA ILE A 122 0.11 12.45 1.81
C ILE A 122 0.63 11.07 2.20
N VAL A 123 0.16 10.01 1.54
CA VAL A 123 0.71 8.66 1.63
C VAL A 123 1.39 8.34 0.31
N VAL A 124 2.66 7.95 0.35
CA VAL A 124 3.46 7.72 -0.87
C VAL A 124 3.89 6.27 -0.94
N PHE A 125 3.49 5.60 -2.02
CA PHE A 125 3.94 4.26 -2.36
C PHE A 125 5.08 4.35 -3.36
N ILE A 126 6.29 4.01 -2.94
CA ILE A 126 7.51 4.15 -3.73
C ILE A 126 8.04 2.74 -4.00
N PRO A 127 8.12 2.28 -5.27
CA PRO A 127 8.51 0.89 -5.57
C PRO A 127 9.98 0.61 -5.33
N GLN A 128 10.85 1.61 -5.51
CA GLN A 128 12.30 1.47 -5.32
C GLN A 128 12.83 2.51 -4.34
N TYR A 129 13.93 2.18 -3.66
CA TYR A 129 14.63 3.15 -2.82
C TYR A 129 15.15 4.31 -3.67
N ASP A 130 14.78 5.54 -3.30
CA ASP A 130 15.12 6.75 -4.05
C ASP A 130 15.55 7.84 -3.07
N LYS A 131 16.88 8.03 -2.99
CA LYS A 131 17.48 8.98 -2.04
C LYS A 131 17.04 10.42 -2.31
N GLU A 132 17.01 10.85 -3.59
CA GLU A 132 16.63 12.22 -3.96
C GLU A 132 15.18 12.53 -3.60
N LEU A 133 14.28 11.57 -3.87
CA LEU A 133 12.88 11.68 -3.50
C LEU A 133 12.71 11.75 -1.97
N PHE A 134 13.43 10.94 -1.22
CA PHE A 134 13.37 10.96 0.24
C PHE A 134 13.95 12.25 0.82
N ASP A 135 15.02 12.79 0.25
CA ASP A 135 15.58 14.09 0.62
C ASP A 135 14.59 15.23 0.35
N PHE A 136 13.80 15.14 -0.72
CA PHE A 136 12.70 16.06 -0.98
C PHE A 136 11.58 15.93 0.04
N ILE A 137 11.12 14.69 0.33
CA ILE A 137 10.04 14.43 1.30
C ILE A 137 10.42 14.92 2.70
N ARG A 138 11.68 14.74 3.10
CA ARG A 138 12.19 15.16 4.43
C ARG A 138 12.08 16.67 4.67
N LYS A 139 12.07 17.47 3.60
CA LYS A 139 11.92 18.93 3.68
C LYS A 139 10.46 19.39 3.83
N ILE A 140 9.49 18.47 3.79
CA ILE A 140 8.07 18.79 3.93
C ILE A 140 7.70 18.74 5.42
N GLU A 141 7.69 19.88 6.09
CA GLU A 141 7.44 19.98 7.53
C GLU A 141 5.99 20.33 7.88
N ASP A 142 5.26 20.89 6.93
CA ASP A 142 3.96 21.48 7.20
C ASP A 142 2.81 20.46 7.20
N MET A 143 3.00 19.23 6.69
CA MET A 143 2.01 18.16 6.64
C MET A 143 2.60 16.78 6.90
N ALA A 144 1.77 15.80 7.28
CA ALA A 144 2.20 14.41 7.37
C ALA A 144 2.48 13.83 5.98
N VAL A 145 3.69 13.33 5.75
CA VAL A 145 3.98 12.48 4.59
C VAL A 145 4.37 11.10 5.10
N ILE A 146 3.58 10.06 4.75
CA ILE A 146 3.81 8.68 5.18
C ILE A 146 4.37 7.89 4.01
N ILE A 147 5.56 7.33 4.16
CA ILE A 147 6.21 6.48 3.15
C ILE A 147 5.86 5.02 3.44
N TYR A 148 5.33 4.32 2.43
CA TYR A 148 5.10 2.89 2.51
C TYR A 148 6.23 2.11 1.81
N GLY A 149 6.72 1.08 2.49
CA GLY A 149 7.64 0.09 1.92
C GLY A 149 9.13 0.36 2.14
N HIS A 150 9.50 1.55 2.59
CA HIS A 150 10.91 1.90 2.85
C HIS A 150 11.12 2.46 4.24
N GLN A 151 12.24 2.09 4.84
CA GLN A 151 12.72 2.69 6.09
C GLN A 151 13.56 3.91 5.74
N VAL A 152 13.11 5.08 6.18
CA VAL A 152 13.73 6.37 5.86
C VAL A 152 13.92 7.17 7.13
N GLU A 153 15.16 7.50 7.44
CA GLU A 153 15.51 8.26 8.63
C GLU A 153 14.85 9.65 8.62
N ASN A 154 14.34 10.07 9.79
CA ASN A 154 13.65 11.35 9.99
C ASN A 154 12.38 11.55 9.13
N CYS A 155 11.76 10.46 8.68
CA CYS A 155 10.49 10.49 7.97
C CYS A 155 9.46 9.58 8.66
N ASN A 156 8.16 9.82 8.40
CA ASN A 156 7.14 8.85 8.77
C ASN A 156 7.14 7.72 7.74
N TRP A 157 7.29 6.49 8.19
CA TRP A 157 7.27 5.34 7.31
C TRP A 157 6.63 4.11 7.97
N ILE A 158 6.12 3.22 7.14
CA ILE A 158 5.58 1.93 7.55
C ILE A 158 5.91 0.87 6.52
N LYS A 159 6.38 -0.28 6.97
CA LYS A 159 6.67 -1.43 6.08
C LYS A 159 6.47 -2.76 6.79
N PRO A 160 6.06 -3.83 6.07
CA PRO A 160 6.13 -5.20 6.58
C PRO A 160 7.59 -5.64 6.73
N ASP A 161 7.85 -6.52 7.70
CA ASP A 161 9.18 -7.14 7.91
C ASP A 161 9.38 -8.32 6.92
N ILE A 162 9.56 -7.99 5.66
CA ILE A 162 9.64 -8.96 4.56
C ILE A 162 10.84 -9.88 4.72
N THR A 163 12.00 -9.33 5.09
CA THR A 163 13.23 -10.13 5.27
C THR A 163 13.05 -11.19 6.34
N LYS A 164 12.50 -10.79 7.51
CA LYS A 164 12.18 -11.75 8.58
C LYS A 164 11.11 -12.76 8.14
N GLY A 165 10.11 -12.30 7.41
CA GLY A 165 9.05 -13.18 6.89
C GLY A 165 9.59 -14.29 6.01
N PHE A 166 10.48 -14.00 5.06
CA PHE A 166 11.11 -15.01 4.22
C PHE A 166 12.07 -15.91 4.97
N PHE A 167 12.78 -15.38 5.97
CA PHE A 167 13.59 -16.19 6.87
C PHE A 167 12.73 -17.22 7.64
N ASP A 168 11.70 -16.77 8.32
CA ASP A 168 10.82 -17.62 9.13
C ASP A 168 10.07 -18.64 8.24
N LEU A 169 9.59 -18.22 7.07
CA LEU A 169 8.92 -19.08 6.08
C LEU A 169 9.84 -20.22 5.62
N THR A 170 11.06 -19.87 5.18
CA THR A 170 12.03 -20.82 4.66
C THR A 170 12.41 -21.83 5.74
N THR A 171 12.75 -21.35 6.93
CA THR A 171 13.09 -22.19 8.08
C THR A 171 11.96 -23.17 8.44
N LYS A 172 10.72 -22.66 8.48
CA LYS A 172 9.54 -23.49 8.78
C LYS A 172 9.31 -24.58 7.72
N VAL A 173 9.35 -24.21 6.45
CA VAL A 173 9.04 -25.15 5.34
C VAL A 173 10.09 -26.24 5.23
N VAL A 174 11.37 -25.89 5.31
CA VAL A 174 12.46 -26.86 5.17
C VAL A 174 12.54 -27.79 6.38
N ASN A 175 12.34 -27.26 7.60
CA ASN A 175 12.34 -28.09 8.81
C ASN A 175 11.14 -29.05 8.89
N ASN A 176 9.98 -28.65 8.35
CA ASN A 176 8.77 -29.47 8.32
C ASN A 176 8.70 -30.38 7.09
N SER A 177 9.72 -30.38 6.23
CA SER A 177 9.77 -31.23 5.05
C SER A 177 9.76 -32.70 5.48
N LYS A 178 8.83 -33.47 4.91
CA LYS A 178 8.75 -34.93 5.07
C LYS A 178 9.85 -35.68 4.31
N PHE A 179 10.67 -34.96 3.57
CA PHE A 179 11.75 -35.52 2.78
C PHE A 179 13.08 -35.46 3.54
N SER A 180 13.89 -36.49 3.41
CA SER A 180 15.21 -36.59 4.01
C SER A 180 16.18 -35.49 3.58
N GLU A 181 15.94 -34.90 2.42
CA GLU A 181 16.76 -33.82 1.88
C GLU A 181 16.15 -32.46 2.23
N ARG A 182 16.82 -31.73 3.12
CA ARG A 182 16.46 -30.37 3.55
C ARG A 182 16.89 -29.34 2.50
N LYS A 183 16.31 -29.42 1.31
CA LYS A 183 16.62 -28.54 0.18
C LYS A 183 15.42 -27.68 -0.18
N SER A 184 15.70 -26.45 -0.59
CA SER A 184 14.70 -25.53 -1.12
C SER A 184 15.27 -24.69 -2.24
N ILE A 185 14.42 -24.11 -3.06
CA ILE A 185 14.79 -23.16 -4.11
C ILE A 185 13.97 -21.88 -3.97
N PHE A 186 14.64 -20.73 -4.05
CA PHE A 186 13.99 -19.43 -4.11
C PHE A 186 13.67 -19.09 -5.57
N VAL A 187 12.39 -18.87 -5.87
CA VAL A 187 11.96 -18.53 -7.23
C VAL A 187 11.38 -17.12 -7.24
N THR A 188 11.97 -16.28 -8.08
CA THR A 188 11.55 -14.90 -8.29
C THR A 188 11.21 -14.64 -9.76
N ASP A 189 10.66 -13.47 -10.04
CA ASP A 189 10.41 -12.98 -11.38
C ASP A 189 10.80 -11.50 -11.53
N GLU A 190 10.66 -10.97 -12.74
CA GLU A 190 11.02 -9.60 -13.07
C GLU A 190 9.96 -8.54 -12.69
N ARG A 191 8.81 -8.96 -12.10
CA ARG A 191 7.74 -8.04 -11.65
C ARG A 191 8.10 -7.32 -10.36
N LEU A 192 9.04 -7.87 -9.58
CA LEU A 192 9.56 -7.21 -8.38
C LEU A 192 10.55 -6.11 -8.76
N SER A 193 10.49 -5.01 -8.02
CA SER A 193 11.59 -4.05 -8.04
C SER A 193 12.87 -4.67 -7.44
N GLU A 194 14.02 -4.11 -7.79
CA GLU A 194 15.30 -4.61 -7.30
C GLU A 194 15.36 -4.65 -5.76
N SER A 195 14.95 -3.59 -5.09
CA SER A 195 14.92 -3.53 -3.62
C SER A 195 13.99 -4.56 -3.00
N GLN A 196 12.83 -4.82 -3.60
CA GLN A 196 11.91 -5.85 -3.13
C GLN A 196 12.47 -7.27 -3.34
N ALA A 197 13.13 -7.51 -4.47
CA ALA A 197 13.78 -8.79 -4.74
C ALA A 197 14.92 -9.07 -3.75
N ILE A 198 15.75 -8.07 -3.49
CA ILE A 198 16.85 -8.15 -2.52
C ILE A 198 16.35 -8.47 -1.11
N GLU A 199 15.34 -7.76 -0.59
CA GLU A 199 14.81 -8.01 0.76
C GLU A 199 14.28 -9.43 0.92
N ARG A 200 13.57 -9.98 -0.07
CA ARG A 200 13.01 -11.33 -0.04
C ARG A 200 14.10 -12.39 -0.12
N ARG A 201 15.05 -12.18 -1.03
CA ARG A 201 16.21 -13.04 -1.21
C ARG A 201 17.07 -13.09 0.05
N GLN A 202 17.38 -11.96 0.66
CA GLN A 202 18.16 -11.89 1.91
C GLN A 202 17.54 -12.73 3.03
N GLY A 203 16.21 -12.72 3.17
CA GLY A 203 15.53 -13.57 4.14
C GLY A 203 15.74 -15.06 3.88
N TYR A 204 15.60 -15.49 2.60
CA TYR A 204 15.86 -16.85 2.18
C TYR A 204 17.33 -17.27 2.38
N GLU A 205 18.28 -16.48 1.87
CA GLU A 205 19.71 -16.75 2.00
C GLU A 205 20.14 -16.87 3.46
N ARG A 206 19.67 -15.95 4.30
CA ARG A 206 19.97 -15.97 5.73
C ARG A 206 19.48 -17.27 6.38
N ALA A 207 18.27 -17.74 6.06
CA ALA A 207 17.77 -19.01 6.56
C ALA A 207 18.64 -20.20 6.11
N CYS A 208 19.10 -20.20 4.87
CA CYS A 208 19.99 -21.24 4.36
C CYS A 208 21.35 -21.21 5.06
N ILE A 209 21.97 -20.05 5.21
CA ILE A 209 23.27 -19.89 5.85
C ILE A 209 23.23 -20.31 7.32
N GLU A 210 22.24 -19.84 8.10
CA GLU A 210 22.13 -20.16 9.53
C GLU A 210 21.86 -21.66 9.80
N ASN A 211 21.30 -22.38 8.83
CA ASN A 211 21.00 -23.79 8.95
C ASN A 211 21.93 -24.72 8.12
N ASN A 212 22.96 -24.18 7.50
CA ASN A 212 23.88 -24.90 6.60
C ASN A 212 23.17 -25.64 5.45
N TRP A 213 22.18 -25.00 4.82
CA TRP A 213 21.51 -25.49 3.63
C TRP A 213 22.12 -24.91 2.35
N GLU A 214 22.05 -25.67 1.26
CA GLU A 214 22.45 -25.17 -0.04
C GLU A 214 21.50 -24.05 -0.52
N ILE A 215 22.08 -23.01 -1.11
CA ILE A 215 21.32 -21.89 -1.70
C ILE A 215 21.06 -22.23 -3.17
N HIS A 216 19.78 -22.35 -3.52
CA HIS A 216 19.35 -22.53 -4.90
C HIS A 216 18.39 -21.40 -5.28
N GLU A 217 18.61 -20.79 -6.43
CA GLU A 217 17.81 -19.68 -6.92
C GLU A 217 17.45 -19.84 -8.38
N PHE A 218 16.27 -19.34 -8.75
CA PHE A 218 15.83 -19.29 -10.12
C PHE A 218 15.01 -18.03 -10.39
N LYS A 219 15.25 -17.39 -11.55
CA LYS A 219 14.48 -16.22 -11.98
C LYS A 219 13.66 -16.57 -13.21
N LEU A 220 12.33 -16.43 -13.09
CA LEU A 220 11.41 -16.60 -14.20
C LEU A 220 11.35 -15.32 -15.05
N ASN A 221 11.20 -15.49 -16.35
CA ASN A 221 10.94 -14.43 -17.29
C ASN A 221 9.45 -14.44 -17.66
N SER A 222 8.72 -13.38 -17.34
CA SER A 222 7.27 -13.31 -17.58
C SER A 222 6.86 -13.46 -19.05
N LYS A 223 7.77 -13.15 -20.00
CA LYS A 223 7.54 -13.32 -21.45
C LYS A 223 7.80 -14.75 -21.97
N LYS A 224 8.50 -15.57 -21.18
CA LYS A 224 8.88 -16.95 -21.53
C LYS A 224 8.50 -17.93 -20.41
N GLU A 225 7.45 -17.64 -19.68
CA GLU A 225 7.10 -18.28 -18.42
C GLU A 225 7.06 -19.82 -18.50
N ILE A 226 6.36 -20.38 -19.50
CA ILE A 226 6.27 -21.86 -19.68
C ILE A 226 7.65 -22.47 -19.90
N TYR A 227 8.47 -21.87 -20.74
CA TYR A 227 9.81 -22.36 -21.04
C TYR A 227 10.72 -22.35 -19.81
N ASP A 228 10.67 -21.28 -19.04
CA ASP A 228 11.46 -21.14 -17.82
C ASP A 228 10.96 -22.06 -16.70
N VAL A 229 9.66 -22.32 -16.62
CA VAL A 229 9.10 -23.29 -15.67
C VAL A 229 9.55 -24.71 -16.01
N ILE A 230 9.67 -25.07 -17.30
CA ILE A 230 10.23 -26.37 -17.72
C ILE A 230 11.71 -26.48 -17.32
N LYS A 231 12.50 -25.43 -17.52
CA LYS A 231 13.91 -25.40 -17.06
C LYS A 231 14.03 -25.54 -15.56
N LEU A 232 13.21 -24.78 -14.81
CA LEU A 232 13.13 -24.87 -13.36
C LEU A 232 12.77 -26.30 -12.89
N HIS A 233 11.79 -26.92 -13.55
CA HIS A 233 11.38 -28.28 -13.22
C HIS A 233 12.53 -29.29 -13.42
N ASN A 234 13.27 -29.21 -14.53
CA ASN A 234 14.42 -30.07 -14.78
C ASN A 234 15.52 -29.85 -13.73
N TYR A 235 15.81 -28.58 -13.42
CA TYR A 235 16.77 -28.23 -12.37
C TYR A 235 16.36 -28.80 -11.01
N MET A 236 15.09 -28.65 -10.61
CA MET A 236 14.58 -29.19 -9.34
C MET A 236 14.66 -30.72 -9.28
N LYS A 237 14.40 -31.42 -10.39
CA LYS A 237 14.55 -32.88 -10.49
C LYS A 237 15.99 -33.33 -10.32
N GLU A 238 16.92 -32.70 -11.04
CA GLU A 238 18.35 -33.01 -10.97
C GLU A 238 18.90 -32.84 -9.55
N HIS A 239 18.52 -31.74 -8.86
CA HIS A 239 18.98 -31.44 -7.50
C HIS A 239 18.10 -32.04 -6.40
N LYS A 240 17.07 -32.80 -6.76
CA LYS A 240 16.09 -33.42 -5.85
C LYS A 240 15.39 -32.42 -4.93
N ILE A 241 15.10 -31.21 -5.42
CA ILE A 241 14.44 -30.13 -4.67
C ILE A 241 12.93 -30.26 -4.81
N LYS A 242 12.21 -30.17 -3.68
CA LYS A 242 10.74 -30.20 -3.66
C LYS A 242 10.11 -28.98 -3.00
N ASN A 243 10.85 -28.27 -2.11
CA ASN A 243 10.37 -27.08 -1.45
C ASN A 243 10.68 -25.84 -2.31
N VAL A 244 9.67 -25.09 -2.66
CA VAL A 244 9.78 -23.90 -3.52
C VAL A 244 9.32 -22.67 -2.76
N ILE A 245 10.25 -21.79 -2.50
CA ILE A 245 10.00 -20.52 -1.84
C ILE A 245 9.66 -19.48 -2.92
N CYS A 246 8.37 -19.22 -3.09
CA CYS A 246 7.88 -18.29 -4.11
C CYS A 246 8.01 -16.84 -3.61
N SER A 247 8.66 -16.00 -4.39
CA SER A 247 8.88 -14.60 -4.01
C SER A 247 7.62 -13.75 -4.10
N THR A 248 6.64 -14.11 -4.95
CA THR A 248 5.39 -13.41 -5.16
C THR A 248 4.21 -14.38 -5.24
N HIS A 249 2.99 -13.85 -5.07
CA HIS A 249 1.77 -14.61 -5.29
C HIS A 249 1.66 -15.11 -6.74
N GLU A 250 2.07 -14.29 -7.69
CA GLU A 250 2.05 -14.60 -9.12
C GLU A 250 2.99 -15.78 -9.44
N VAL A 251 4.19 -15.80 -8.87
CA VAL A 251 5.11 -16.96 -9.00
C VAL A 251 4.46 -18.22 -8.43
N PHE A 252 3.85 -18.14 -7.25
CA PHE A 252 3.12 -19.27 -6.68
C PHE A 252 2.02 -19.78 -7.61
N VAL A 253 1.17 -18.87 -8.12
CA VAL A 253 0.06 -19.24 -9.02
C VAL A 253 0.56 -19.91 -10.28
N SER A 254 1.56 -19.33 -10.95
CA SER A 254 2.16 -19.88 -12.17
C SER A 254 2.71 -21.29 -11.97
N LEU A 255 3.51 -21.49 -10.92
CA LEU A 255 4.11 -22.78 -10.64
C LEU A 255 3.07 -23.83 -10.23
N ALA A 256 2.10 -23.45 -9.40
CA ALA A 256 1.04 -24.34 -8.94
C ALA A 256 0.12 -24.81 -10.09
N LEU A 257 -0.12 -23.95 -11.08
CA LEU A 257 -0.93 -24.27 -12.27
C LEU A 257 -0.17 -25.17 -13.26
N ILE A 258 1.12 -24.89 -13.51
CA ILE A 258 1.89 -25.60 -14.54
C ILE A 258 2.43 -26.92 -14.02
N LEU A 259 3.03 -26.93 -12.81
CA LEU A 259 3.66 -28.13 -12.25
C LEU A 259 2.71 -28.96 -11.37
N GLY A 260 1.64 -28.34 -10.89
CA GLY A 260 0.74 -28.95 -9.91
C GLY A 260 1.35 -29.03 -8.50
N THR A 261 0.49 -29.33 -7.52
CA THR A 261 0.84 -29.32 -6.08
C THR A 261 0.98 -30.71 -5.47
N ARG A 262 1.13 -31.77 -6.29
CA ARG A 262 1.26 -33.16 -5.80
C ARG A 262 2.70 -33.51 -5.45
N GLU A 263 3.65 -33.06 -6.26
CA GLU A 263 5.07 -33.41 -6.13
C GLU A 263 5.91 -32.30 -5.47
N TYR A 264 5.44 -31.06 -5.51
CA TYR A 264 6.14 -29.88 -5.03
C TYR A 264 5.38 -29.14 -3.95
N PHE A 265 6.12 -28.52 -3.04
CA PHE A 265 5.62 -27.74 -1.91
C PHE A 265 5.90 -26.25 -2.16
N PHE A 266 4.90 -25.55 -2.65
CA PHE A 266 5.01 -24.14 -2.96
C PHE A 266 4.59 -23.27 -1.76
N THR A 267 5.30 -22.19 -1.53
CA THR A 267 4.89 -21.15 -0.59
C THR A 267 4.15 -20.02 -1.29
N ASP A 268 3.40 -19.24 -0.53
CA ASP A 268 2.67 -18.07 -1.02
C ASP A 268 2.97 -16.84 -0.14
N ILE A 269 2.63 -15.64 -0.63
CA ILE A 269 2.74 -14.38 0.09
C ILE A 269 1.57 -13.46 -0.25
N GLY A 270 1.09 -12.72 0.73
CA GLY A 270 0.11 -11.64 0.55
C GLY A 270 -1.07 -11.74 1.50
N TYR A 271 -2.14 -11.04 1.14
CA TYR A 271 -3.42 -11.05 1.84
C TYR A 271 -4.26 -12.26 1.41
N GLN A 272 -5.56 -12.19 1.54
CA GLN A 272 -6.49 -13.24 1.12
C GLN A 272 -6.52 -13.37 -0.41
N SER A 273 -6.61 -14.62 -0.87
CA SER A 273 -6.82 -14.94 -2.28
C SER A 273 -7.79 -16.11 -2.45
N ILE A 274 -8.25 -16.34 -3.66
CA ILE A 274 -9.09 -17.50 -3.98
C ILE A 274 -8.38 -18.83 -3.67
N TYR A 275 -7.05 -18.85 -3.77
CA TYR A 275 -6.22 -20.04 -3.51
C TYR A 275 -6.15 -20.40 -2.03
N ASP A 276 -6.43 -19.47 -1.11
CA ASP A 276 -6.51 -19.76 0.33
C ASP A 276 -7.64 -20.75 0.62
N ASN A 277 -8.74 -20.66 -0.14
CA ASN A 277 -9.89 -21.56 0.01
C ASN A 277 -9.61 -22.98 -0.50
N ILE A 278 -8.73 -23.12 -1.49
CA ILE A 278 -8.38 -24.42 -2.09
C ILE A 278 -7.09 -25.02 -1.50
N LYS A 279 -6.47 -24.32 -0.55
CA LYS A 279 -5.30 -24.79 0.23
C LYS A 279 -4.18 -25.40 -0.63
N LYS A 280 -3.80 -24.69 -1.69
CA LYS A 280 -2.77 -25.16 -2.65
C LYS A 280 -1.33 -24.84 -2.24
N TYR A 281 -1.11 -23.97 -1.27
CA TYR A 281 0.21 -23.65 -0.74
C TYR A 281 0.54 -24.48 0.49
N THR A 282 1.84 -24.65 0.78
CA THR A 282 2.34 -25.36 1.98
C THR A 282 2.38 -24.45 3.20
N ALA A 283 2.84 -23.21 3.01
CA ALA A 283 2.84 -22.13 3.98
C ALA A 283 2.76 -20.78 3.27
N LYS A 284 2.29 -19.76 3.97
CA LYS A 284 2.10 -18.43 3.39
C LYS A 284 2.59 -17.35 4.34
N ILE A 285 3.33 -16.39 3.80
CA ILE A 285 3.55 -15.11 4.45
C ILE A 285 2.24 -14.33 4.37
N PHE A 286 1.52 -14.23 5.48
CA PHE A 286 0.27 -13.47 5.55
C PHE A 286 0.56 -12.01 5.90
N ILE A 287 0.06 -11.11 5.08
CA ILE A 287 0.17 -9.66 5.28
C ILE A 287 -1.23 -9.07 5.29
N ASP A 288 -1.67 -8.59 6.45
CA ASP A 288 -2.96 -7.91 6.58
C ASP A 288 -2.88 -6.48 6.02
N TYR A 289 -2.96 -6.39 4.70
CA TYR A 289 -2.89 -5.11 3.98
C TYR A 289 -3.97 -4.10 4.40
N PRO A 290 -5.25 -4.48 4.60
CA PRO A 290 -6.25 -3.56 5.14
C PRO A 290 -5.87 -2.98 6.50
N ASN A 291 -5.34 -3.80 7.40
CA ASN A 291 -4.89 -3.34 8.73
C ASN A 291 -3.69 -2.38 8.63
N ILE A 292 -2.80 -2.58 7.67
CA ILE A 292 -1.74 -1.59 7.39
C ILE A 292 -2.37 -0.24 7.03
N GLY A 293 -3.43 -0.22 6.23
CA GLY A 293 -4.18 1.00 5.91
C GLY A 293 -4.76 1.69 7.15
N PHE A 294 -5.32 0.94 8.10
CA PHE A 294 -5.77 1.49 9.39
C PHE A 294 -4.62 2.06 10.22
N LYS A 295 -3.46 1.40 10.22
CA LYS A 295 -2.26 1.90 10.91
C LYS A 295 -1.73 3.20 10.29
N ILE A 296 -1.76 3.32 8.97
CA ILE A 296 -1.39 4.56 8.26
C ILE A 296 -2.29 5.72 8.68
N GLU A 297 -3.60 5.51 8.75
CA GLU A 297 -4.53 6.54 9.21
C GLU A 297 -4.24 6.97 10.66
N ASN A 298 -3.96 6.01 11.54
CA ASN A 298 -3.54 6.31 12.90
C ASN A 298 -2.26 7.15 12.95
N MET A 299 -1.25 6.83 12.13
CA MET A 299 -0.02 7.63 12.03
C MET A 299 -0.30 9.07 11.60
N ILE A 300 -1.23 9.28 10.65
CA ILE A 300 -1.69 10.60 10.23
C ILE A 300 -2.30 11.36 11.39
N THR A 301 -3.12 10.69 12.21
CA THR A 301 -3.76 11.29 13.38
C THR A 301 -2.75 11.68 14.43
N VAL A 302 -1.82 10.79 14.78
CA VAL A 302 -0.73 11.07 15.75
C VAL A 302 0.12 12.26 15.30
N TYR A 303 0.56 12.27 14.03
CA TYR A 303 1.34 13.39 13.50
C TYR A 303 0.56 14.71 13.55
N LYS A 304 -0.74 14.69 13.26
CA LYS A 304 -1.58 15.90 13.32
C LYS A 304 -1.71 16.46 14.74
N GLU A 305 -1.81 15.59 15.73
CA GLU A 305 -2.00 15.96 17.14
C GLU A 305 -0.70 16.36 17.83
N HIS A 306 0.38 15.62 17.60
CA HIS A 306 1.63 15.75 18.36
C HIS A 306 2.81 16.27 17.54
N ARG A 307 2.72 16.31 16.21
CA ARG A 307 3.83 16.65 15.30
C ARG A 307 5.05 15.73 15.44
N GLU A 308 4.83 14.51 15.93
CA GLU A 308 5.86 13.51 16.11
C GLU A 308 6.01 12.64 14.87
N THR A 309 7.26 12.39 14.47
CA THR A 309 7.57 11.45 13.41
C THR A 309 7.33 10.02 13.91
N VAL A 310 6.51 9.28 13.19
CA VAL A 310 6.15 7.88 13.51
C VAL A 310 6.71 6.95 12.44
N SER A 311 7.45 5.93 12.89
CA SER A 311 7.94 4.87 12.03
C SER A 311 7.52 3.50 12.56
N LYS A 312 7.17 2.56 11.66
CA LYS A 312 6.63 1.27 12.09
C LYS A 312 7.01 0.12 11.16
N ILE A 313 7.64 -0.89 11.76
CA ILE A 313 7.75 -2.22 11.15
C ILE A 313 6.51 -3.02 11.53
N ILE A 314 5.88 -3.65 10.54
CA ILE A 314 4.72 -4.52 10.73
C ILE A 314 5.22 -5.96 10.80
N PRO A 315 5.01 -6.65 11.93
CA PRO A 315 5.33 -8.07 12.03
C PRO A 315 4.49 -8.87 11.03
N ILE A 316 5.07 -9.94 10.52
CA ILE A 316 4.46 -10.85 9.55
C ILE A 316 4.08 -12.13 10.26
N GLU A 317 2.98 -12.72 9.84
CA GLU A 317 2.52 -14.05 10.30
C GLU A 317 2.77 -15.10 9.21
N ILE A 318 3.31 -16.26 9.60
CA ILE A 318 3.41 -17.41 8.70
C ILE A 318 2.23 -18.34 9.00
N VAL A 319 1.30 -18.41 8.04
CA VAL A 319 0.10 -19.23 8.16
C VAL A 319 0.19 -20.53 7.38
N ASP A 320 -0.41 -21.58 7.92
CA ASP A 320 -0.56 -22.88 7.27
C ASP A 320 -1.97 -23.01 6.66
N PRO A 321 -2.13 -23.76 5.55
CA PRO A 321 -3.44 -23.93 4.92
C PRO A 321 -4.47 -24.66 5.80
N ASN A 322 -4.01 -25.35 6.84
CA ASN A 322 -4.87 -26.13 7.73
C ASN A 322 -5.24 -25.39 9.05
N ARG A 323 -4.76 -24.17 9.23
CA ARG A 323 -5.15 -23.36 10.38
C ARG A 323 -6.53 -22.75 10.11
N LYS A 324 -7.52 -23.20 10.89
CA LYS A 324 -8.86 -22.60 10.96
C LYS A 324 -8.86 -21.36 11.85
#